data_d888117f018415b7a0bc6d5b5fed7272
#
_entry.id   d888117f018415b7a0bc6d5b5fed7272
#
_cell.length_a   1.000
_cell.length_b   1.000
_cell.length_c   1.000
_cell.angle_alpha   90.00
_cell.angle_beta   90.00
_cell.angle_gamma   90.00
#
_symmetry.space_group_name_H-M   'P 1'
#
loop_
_entity.id
_entity.type
_entity.pdbx_description
1 polymer ?
#
loop_
_entity_poly.entity_id
_entity_poly.type
_entity_poly.pdbx_seq_one_letter_code
_entity_poly.pdbx_strand_id
1 'polypeptide(L)'
;MKCLKKITNLALANEWIAKDPFIGIKFHEKEVIREFLTMDELLTIYHKEFSLERIAVVRDVFIFAAFTGLAFIDVQQLSPGHIVKDNNGNLWIRKPRQKTKNMCNIPLLDIPLEILRKYADNPACKKKGILLPVPCNQKMNSYLKEIADLCLIKKNLTTHTARHSYATSVCLANGVSIENVAKMLGHSNITVSYTHLTLPTNSLV
;
A
#
# COMPACT_ATOMS: atom_id res chain seq x y z
N MET A 1 -2.53 -24.06 4.48
CA MET A 1 -2.99 -24.85 3.32
C MET A 1 -2.12 -24.69 2.07
N LYS A 2 -1.84 -23.50 1.52
CA LYS A 2 -1.00 -23.33 0.31
C LYS A 2 0.39 -23.99 0.41
N CYS A 3 1.04 -23.93 1.58
CA CYS A 3 2.35 -24.58 1.79
C CYS A 3 2.23 -26.12 1.82
N LEU A 4 1.18 -26.65 2.45
CA LEU A 4 0.96 -28.09 2.50
C LEU A 4 0.69 -28.68 1.12
N LYS A 5 -0.13 -28.00 0.29
CA LYS A 5 -0.33 -28.40 -1.11
C LYS A 5 0.97 -28.40 -1.94
N LYS A 6 1.90 -27.49 -1.67
CA LYS A 6 3.21 -27.50 -2.35
C LYS A 6 4.03 -28.73 -1.97
N ILE A 7 4.00 -29.10 -0.69
CA ILE A 7 4.72 -30.29 -0.21
C ILE A 7 4.11 -31.58 -0.80
N THR A 8 2.77 -31.68 -0.81
CA THR A 8 2.10 -32.85 -1.41
C THR A 8 2.29 -32.94 -2.91
N ASN A 9 2.30 -31.80 -3.64
CA ASN A 9 2.61 -31.80 -5.06
C ASN A 9 4.07 -32.26 -5.33
N LEU A 10 5.01 -31.86 -4.46
CA LEU A 10 6.38 -32.33 -4.55
C LEU A 10 6.48 -33.84 -4.26
N ALA A 11 5.77 -34.32 -3.26
CA ALA A 11 5.73 -35.75 -2.91
C ALA A 11 5.10 -36.60 -4.02
N LEU A 12 4.06 -36.11 -4.69
CA LEU A 12 3.49 -36.74 -5.88
C LEU A 12 4.50 -36.79 -7.06
N ALA A 13 5.14 -35.63 -7.31
CA ALA A 13 6.12 -35.53 -8.40
C ALA A 13 7.34 -36.43 -8.22
N ASN A 14 7.70 -36.77 -6.96
CA ASN A 14 8.77 -37.71 -6.62
C ASN A 14 8.25 -39.14 -6.35
N GLU A 15 7.00 -39.45 -6.66
CA GLU A 15 6.38 -40.76 -6.46
C GLU A 15 6.39 -41.25 -4.99
N TRP A 16 6.60 -40.36 -4.01
CA TRP A 16 6.57 -40.69 -2.57
C TRP A 16 5.17 -41.02 -2.07
N ILE A 17 4.13 -40.50 -2.74
CA ILE A 17 2.73 -40.81 -2.50
C ILE A 17 2.05 -41.14 -3.85
N ALA A 18 1.17 -42.14 -3.83
CA ALA A 18 0.50 -42.62 -5.04
C ALA A 18 -0.67 -41.75 -5.51
N LYS A 19 -1.29 -41.00 -4.59
CA LYS A 19 -2.48 -40.16 -4.87
C LYS A 19 -2.43 -38.85 -4.10
N ASP A 20 -2.99 -37.81 -4.68
CA ASP A 20 -3.15 -36.52 -3.99
C ASP A 20 -4.16 -36.69 -2.82
N PRO A 21 -3.73 -36.52 -1.57
CA PRO A 21 -4.62 -36.63 -0.39
C PRO A 21 -5.70 -35.54 -0.36
N PHE A 22 -5.62 -34.51 -1.20
CA PHE A 22 -6.61 -33.43 -1.28
C PHE A 22 -7.61 -33.59 -2.44
N ILE A 23 -7.59 -34.73 -3.15
CA ILE A 23 -8.60 -35.03 -4.17
C ILE A 23 -9.99 -34.99 -3.52
N GLY A 24 -10.88 -34.19 -4.11
CA GLY A 24 -12.27 -34.03 -3.62
C GLY A 24 -12.46 -33.05 -2.46
N ILE A 25 -11.39 -32.53 -1.85
CA ILE A 25 -11.50 -31.51 -0.81
C ILE A 25 -11.63 -30.12 -1.44
N LYS A 26 -12.82 -29.52 -1.35
CA LYS A 26 -13.05 -28.13 -1.75
C LYS A 26 -12.72 -27.21 -0.58
N PHE A 27 -11.66 -26.42 -0.71
CA PHE A 27 -11.31 -25.39 0.27
C PHE A 27 -12.06 -24.11 -0.06
N HIS A 28 -13.03 -23.76 0.77
CA HIS A 28 -13.67 -22.44 0.69
C HIS A 28 -12.78 -21.43 1.41
N GLU A 29 -12.17 -20.53 0.63
CA GLU A 29 -11.53 -19.35 1.22
C GLU A 29 -12.67 -18.39 1.63
N LYS A 30 -12.76 -18.04 2.93
CA LYS A 30 -13.67 -16.98 3.37
C LYS A 30 -13.27 -15.68 2.68
N GLU A 31 -14.25 -14.99 2.11
CA GLU A 31 -14.02 -13.63 1.62
C GLU A 31 -13.58 -12.75 2.79
N VAL A 32 -12.37 -12.23 2.70
CA VAL A 32 -11.86 -11.27 3.67
C VAL A 32 -12.16 -9.88 3.15
N ILE A 33 -13.20 -9.26 3.71
CA ILE A 33 -13.48 -7.84 3.46
C ILE A 33 -12.29 -7.05 4.00
N ARG A 34 -11.57 -6.37 3.12
CA ARG A 34 -10.41 -5.57 3.49
C ARG A 34 -10.84 -4.15 3.76
N GLU A 35 -10.56 -3.70 4.96
CA GLU A 35 -10.84 -2.32 5.36
C GLU A 35 -9.98 -1.33 4.55
N PHE A 36 -10.59 -0.20 4.24
CA PHE A 36 -9.93 0.97 3.69
C PHE A 36 -10.41 2.21 4.42
N LEU A 37 -9.64 3.28 4.36
CA LEU A 37 -10.01 4.58 4.92
C LEU A 37 -10.75 5.41 3.87
N THR A 38 -11.79 6.10 4.30
CA THR A 38 -12.45 7.12 3.48
C THR A 38 -11.53 8.34 3.30
N MET A 39 -11.86 9.22 2.38
CA MET A 39 -11.10 10.46 2.18
C MET A 39 -11.10 11.33 3.45
N ASP A 40 -12.24 11.43 4.13
CA ASP A 40 -12.36 12.20 5.39
C ASP A 40 -11.49 11.63 6.50
N GLU A 41 -11.44 10.31 6.64
CA GLU A 41 -10.54 9.64 7.60
C GLU A 41 -9.06 9.90 7.26
N LEU A 42 -8.69 9.86 5.97
CA LEU A 42 -7.33 10.18 5.53
C LEU A 42 -6.95 11.63 5.83
N LEU A 43 -7.83 12.57 5.55
CA LEU A 43 -7.63 13.99 5.84
C LEU A 43 -7.61 14.26 7.35
N THR A 44 -8.44 13.57 8.14
CA THR A 44 -8.40 13.64 9.61
C THR A 44 -7.03 13.24 10.14
N ILE A 45 -6.45 12.13 9.65
CA ILE A 45 -5.10 11.70 10.03
C ILE A 45 -4.06 12.73 9.56
N TYR A 46 -4.19 13.23 8.35
CA TYR A 46 -3.23 14.18 7.77
C TYR A 46 -3.16 15.50 8.56
N HIS A 47 -4.30 16.09 8.90
CA HIS A 47 -4.37 17.36 9.62
C HIS A 47 -4.15 17.24 11.13
N LYS A 48 -4.15 16.01 11.68
CA LYS A 48 -3.91 15.82 13.11
C LYS A 48 -2.48 16.19 13.46
N GLU A 49 -2.33 17.14 14.36
CA GLU A 49 -1.02 17.48 14.94
C GLU A 49 -0.66 16.48 16.05
N PHE A 50 0.59 16.06 16.05
CA PHE A 50 1.16 15.18 17.07
C PHE A 50 2.36 15.83 17.72
N SER A 51 2.37 15.91 19.04
CA SER A 51 3.47 16.47 19.82
C SER A 51 4.75 15.65 19.72
N LEU A 52 4.63 14.34 19.46
CA LEU A 52 5.75 13.42 19.38
C LEU A 52 6.20 13.27 17.92
N GLU A 53 7.39 13.72 17.60
CA GLU A 53 7.96 13.66 16.25
C GLU A 53 7.93 12.26 15.64
N ARG A 54 8.19 11.20 16.44
CA ARG A 54 8.14 9.81 15.97
C ARG A 54 6.75 9.41 15.42
N ILE A 55 5.67 9.94 16.02
CA ILE A 55 4.28 9.67 15.57
C ILE A 55 3.98 10.50 14.34
N ALA A 56 4.41 11.76 14.31
CA ALA A 56 4.25 12.63 13.15
C ALA A 56 4.95 12.06 11.91
N VAL A 57 6.15 11.52 12.06
CA VAL A 57 6.87 10.82 10.98
C VAL A 57 6.08 9.62 10.46
N VAL A 58 5.53 8.78 11.35
CA VAL A 58 4.75 7.61 10.96
C VAL A 58 3.45 8.02 10.27
N ARG A 59 2.77 9.07 10.76
CA ARG A 59 1.61 9.68 10.11
C ARG A 59 1.95 10.10 8.68
N ASP A 60 3.03 10.85 8.48
CA ASP A 60 3.44 11.35 7.17
C ASP A 60 3.78 10.21 6.20
N VAL A 61 4.51 9.20 6.66
CA VAL A 61 4.82 8.01 5.86
C VAL A 61 3.56 7.23 5.48
N PHE A 62 2.60 7.10 6.41
CA PHE A 62 1.33 6.43 6.16
C PHE A 62 0.48 7.19 5.14
N ILE A 63 0.33 8.50 5.30
CA ILE A 63 -0.40 9.37 4.37
C ILE A 63 0.27 9.35 3.00
N PHE A 64 1.60 9.44 2.94
CA PHE A 64 2.32 9.30 1.68
C PHE A 64 2.00 7.97 0.98
N ALA A 65 2.01 6.86 1.71
CA ALA A 65 1.63 5.55 1.17
C ALA A 65 0.14 5.49 0.76
N ALA A 66 -0.75 6.17 1.49
CA ALA A 66 -2.18 6.23 1.18
C ALA A 66 -2.51 7.11 -0.04
N PHE A 67 -1.65 8.04 -0.41
CA PHE A 67 -1.82 8.89 -1.60
C PHE A 67 -0.93 8.48 -2.79
N THR A 68 -0.10 7.44 -2.63
CA THR A 68 0.73 6.91 -3.71
C THR A 68 0.50 5.42 -3.99
N GLY A 69 -0.14 4.71 -3.05
CA GLY A 69 -0.38 3.27 -3.17
C GLY A 69 0.89 2.42 -3.14
N LEU A 70 2.06 2.98 -2.86
CA LEU A 70 3.31 2.23 -2.75
C LEU A 70 3.25 1.22 -1.59
N ALA A 71 3.87 0.06 -1.78
CA ALA A 71 4.04 -0.88 -0.68
C ALA A 71 5.09 -0.36 0.30
N PHE A 72 5.03 -0.78 1.56
CA PHE A 72 5.93 -0.33 2.63
C PHE A 72 7.41 -0.35 2.22
N ILE A 73 7.87 -1.46 1.67
CA ILE A 73 9.26 -1.61 1.24
C ILE A 73 9.62 -0.66 0.07
N ASP A 74 8.64 -0.37 -0.80
CA ASP A 74 8.85 0.53 -1.93
C ASP A 74 8.92 1.99 -1.47
N VAL A 75 8.16 2.39 -0.43
CA VAL A 75 8.29 3.69 0.24
C VAL A 75 9.64 3.80 0.96
N GLN A 76 10.04 2.76 1.69
CA GLN A 76 11.31 2.74 2.43
C GLN A 76 12.53 2.91 1.52
N GLN A 77 12.45 2.38 0.30
CA GLN A 77 13.53 2.43 -0.70
C GLN A 77 13.33 3.53 -1.75
N LEU A 78 12.40 4.47 -1.52
CA LEU A 78 12.15 5.55 -2.46
C LEU A 78 13.31 6.55 -2.41
N SER A 79 13.91 6.79 -3.57
CA SER A 79 15.06 7.69 -3.74
C SER A 79 14.76 8.82 -4.73
N PRO A 80 15.55 9.90 -4.76
CA PRO A 80 15.37 11.00 -5.71
C PRO A 80 15.34 10.54 -7.18
N GLY A 81 16.11 9.51 -7.54
CA GLY A 81 16.15 8.96 -8.91
C GLY A 81 14.84 8.30 -9.37
N HIS A 82 13.90 8.04 -8.45
CA HIS A 82 12.58 7.54 -8.79
C HIS A 82 11.55 8.64 -9.10
N ILE A 83 11.91 9.91 -8.88
CA ILE A 83 11.03 11.05 -9.19
C ILE A 83 11.39 11.55 -10.58
N VAL A 84 10.42 11.52 -11.46
CA VAL A 84 10.57 11.97 -12.85
C VAL A 84 9.56 13.08 -13.14
N LYS A 85 9.93 13.98 -14.08
CA LYS A 85 9.06 15.06 -14.54
C LYS A 85 8.54 14.71 -15.92
N ASP A 86 7.23 14.87 -16.13
CA ASP A 86 6.64 14.71 -17.45
C ASP A 86 6.83 15.98 -18.32
N ASN A 87 6.38 15.90 -19.57
CA ASN A 87 6.49 17.03 -20.53
C ASN A 87 5.67 18.25 -20.10
N ASN A 88 4.66 18.08 -19.24
CA ASN A 88 3.80 19.15 -18.72
C ASN A 88 4.32 19.72 -17.40
N GLY A 89 5.43 19.17 -16.88
CA GLY A 89 6.02 19.62 -15.62
C GLY A 89 5.49 18.91 -14.39
N ASN A 90 4.54 17.98 -14.49
CA ASN A 90 4.04 17.23 -13.36
C ASN A 90 5.07 16.19 -12.90
N LEU A 91 5.12 15.96 -11.59
CA LEU A 91 6.03 14.99 -11.00
C LEU A 91 5.35 13.62 -10.84
N TRP A 92 6.10 12.59 -11.16
CA TRP A 92 5.67 11.19 -11.10
C TRP A 92 6.67 10.35 -10.33
N ILE A 93 6.17 9.35 -9.61
CA ILE A 93 7.00 8.25 -9.10
C ILE A 93 7.08 7.18 -10.18
N ARG A 94 8.31 6.86 -10.62
CA ARG A 94 8.60 5.77 -11.54
C ARG A 94 9.55 4.79 -10.88
N LYS A 95 9.01 3.71 -10.35
CA LYS A 95 9.76 2.75 -9.54
C LYS A 95 9.32 1.31 -9.84
N PRO A 96 10.26 0.37 -10.07
CA PRO A 96 9.91 -1.04 -10.13
C PRO A 96 9.51 -1.54 -8.74
N ARG A 97 8.36 -2.20 -8.65
CA ARG A 97 7.87 -2.80 -7.41
C ARG A 97 8.80 -3.91 -6.93
N GLN A 98 9.19 -3.90 -5.67
CA GLN A 98 10.13 -4.88 -5.13
C GLN A 98 9.64 -6.33 -5.27
N LYS A 99 8.35 -6.59 -5.06
CA LYS A 99 7.76 -7.94 -5.08
C LYS A 99 7.58 -8.52 -6.48
N THR A 100 7.10 -7.73 -7.46
CA THR A 100 6.69 -8.21 -8.78
C THR A 100 7.61 -7.75 -9.90
N LYS A 101 8.52 -6.83 -9.62
CA LYS A 101 9.41 -6.14 -10.57
C LYS A 101 8.66 -5.31 -11.63
N ASN A 102 7.32 -5.27 -11.59
CA ASN A 102 6.53 -4.44 -12.48
C ASN A 102 6.75 -2.96 -12.17
N MET A 103 6.78 -2.14 -13.21
CA MET A 103 6.93 -0.70 -13.07
C MET A 103 5.65 -0.08 -12.51
N CYS A 104 5.79 0.69 -11.42
CA CYS A 104 4.75 1.57 -10.91
C CYS A 104 4.99 2.96 -11.49
N ASN A 105 3.94 3.55 -12.09
CA ASN A 105 3.94 4.94 -12.55
C ASN A 105 2.80 5.65 -11.83
N ILE A 106 3.14 6.50 -10.88
CA ILE A 106 2.17 7.11 -9.96
C ILE A 106 2.33 8.62 -10.02
N PRO A 107 1.27 9.39 -10.34
CA PRO A 107 1.33 10.84 -10.29
C PRO A 107 1.49 11.30 -8.84
N LEU A 108 2.34 12.27 -8.60
CA LEU A 108 2.49 12.92 -7.31
C LEU A 108 1.44 14.03 -7.16
N LEU A 109 0.49 13.81 -6.28
CA LEU A 109 -0.51 14.78 -5.87
C LEU A 109 0.10 15.78 -4.86
N ASP A 110 -0.63 16.83 -4.50
CA ASP A 110 -0.15 17.91 -3.63
C ASP A 110 0.30 17.40 -2.25
N ILE A 111 -0.53 16.60 -1.57
CA ILE A 111 -0.21 16.05 -0.24
C ILE A 111 1.11 15.26 -0.23
N PRO A 112 1.34 14.25 -1.11
CA PRO A 112 2.66 13.62 -1.23
C PRO A 112 3.81 14.60 -1.50
N LEU A 113 3.58 15.62 -2.33
CA LEU A 113 4.62 16.62 -2.63
C LEU A 113 4.97 17.46 -1.40
N GLU A 114 4.00 17.88 -0.61
CA GLU A 114 4.22 18.59 0.66
C GLU A 114 5.03 17.75 1.64
N ILE A 115 4.69 16.46 1.76
CA ILE A 115 5.42 15.54 2.62
C ILE A 115 6.87 15.39 2.14
N LEU A 116 7.11 15.24 0.83
CA LEU A 116 8.48 15.17 0.29
C LEU A 116 9.28 16.45 0.55
N ARG A 117 8.66 17.63 0.40
CA ARG A 117 9.30 18.91 0.71
C ARG A 117 9.67 19.02 2.19
N LYS A 118 8.79 18.57 3.10
CA LYS A 118 9.04 18.57 4.54
C LYS A 118 10.31 17.79 4.91
N TYR A 119 10.60 16.69 4.22
CA TYR A 119 11.76 15.83 4.52
C TYR A 119 12.95 16.05 3.58
N ALA A 120 12.90 17.02 2.66
CA ALA A 120 13.95 17.29 1.68
C ALA A 120 15.32 17.56 2.33
N ASP A 121 15.32 18.23 3.47
CA ASP A 121 16.54 18.60 4.19
C ASP A 121 16.88 17.67 5.37
N ASN A 122 16.13 16.57 5.53
CA ASN A 122 16.38 15.64 6.62
C ASN A 122 17.77 14.96 6.49
N PRO A 123 18.70 15.14 7.45
CA PRO A 123 20.08 14.64 7.34
C PRO A 123 20.16 13.12 7.20
N ALA A 124 19.27 12.38 7.91
CA ALA A 124 19.25 10.93 7.86
C ALA A 124 18.80 10.41 6.49
N CYS A 125 17.85 11.11 5.83
CA CYS A 125 17.40 10.80 4.48
C CYS A 125 18.51 11.07 3.46
N LYS A 126 19.17 12.23 3.55
CA LYS A 126 20.27 12.59 2.66
C LYS A 126 21.44 11.59 2.75
N LYS A 127 21.84 11.21 3.98
CA LYS A 127 22.90 10.23 4.19
C LYS A 127 22.60 8.86 3.56
N LYS A 128 21.34 8.43 3.56
CA LYS A 128 20.90 7.14 3.02
C LYS A 128 20.48 7.21 1.55
N GLY A 129 20.38 8.38 0.94
CA GLY A 129 19.89 8.58 -0.42
C GLY A 129 18.41 8.22 -0.59
N ILE A 130 17.59 8.37 0.46
CA ILE A 130 16.15 8.08 0.48
C ILE A 130 15.34 9.37 0.67
N LEU A 131 14.07 9.35 0.27
CA LEU A 131 13.22 10.54 0.36
C LEU A 131 12.48 10.68 1.70
N LEU A 132 12.20 9.58 2.40
CA LEU A 132 11.41 9.58 3.63
C LEU A 132 12.09 8.78 4.75
N PRO A 133 12.01 9.23 6.01
CA PRO A 133 12.61 8.55 7.16
C PRO A 133 11.71 7.41 7.66
N VAL A 134 11.52 6.37 6.85
CA VAL A 134 10.63 5.24 7.14
C VAL A 134 11.20 4.39 8.26
N PRO A 135 10.50 4.23 9.40
CA PRO A 135 10.92 3.34 10.48
C PRO A 135 10.79 1.86 10.09
N CYS A 136 11.29 0.95 10.93
CA CYS A 136 11.07 -0.47 10.68
C CYS A 136 9.57 -0.83 10.76
N ASN A 137 9.17 -1.90 10.06
CA ASN A 137 7.76 -2.28 9.90
C ASN A 137 7.05 -2.53 11.25
N GLN A 138 7.75 -3.10 12.23
CA GLN A 138 7.20 -3.33 13.57
C GLN A 138 6.84 -2.02 14.28
N LYS A 139 7.76 -1.04 14.29
CA LYS A 139 7.51 0.29 14.86
C LYS A 139 6.42 1.04 14.08
N MET A 140 6.43 0.94 12.75
CA MET A 140 5.40 1.53 11.91
C MET A 140 4.00 1.05 12.33
N ASN A 141 3.79 -0.27 12.41
CA ASN A 141 2.50 -0.83 12.78
C ASN A 141 2.10 -0.54 14.25
N SER A 142 3.07 -0.45 15.17
CA SER A 142 2.80 -0.07 16.56
C SER A 142 2.27 1.36 16.67
N TYR A 143 2.94 2.32 16.02
CA TYR A 143 2.52 3.73 16.05
C TYR A 143 1.26 4.00 15.22
N LEU A 144 0.99 3.20 14.20
CA LEU A 144 -0.27 3.30 13.46
C LEU A 144 -1.50 2.98 14.34
N LYS A 145 -1.37 2.06 15.29
CA LYS A 145 -2.44 1.81 16.28
C LYS A 145 -2.68 3.02 17.17
N GLU A 146 -1.60 3.62 17.66
CA GLU A 146 -1.67 4.85 18.46
C GLU A 146 -2.30 6.01 17.68
N ILE A 147 -1.96 6.16 16.40
CA ILE A 147 -2.57 7.17 15.51
C ILE A 147 -4.07 6.88 15.34
N ALA A 148 -4.47 5.62 15.14
CA ALA A 148 -5.87 5.25 15.01
C ALA A 148 -6.67 5.64 16.25
N ASP A 149 -6.15 5.33 17.45
CA ASP A 149 -6.77 5.68 18.73
C ASP A 149 -6.89 7.20 18.90
N LEU A 150 -5.82 7.95 18.62
CA LEU A 150 -5.81 9.41 18.73
C LEU A 150 -6.70 10.13 17.69
N CYS A 151 -6.96 9.50 16.56
CA CYS A 151 -7.88 9.98 15.53
C CYS A 151 -9.29 9.41 15.65
N LEU A 152 -9.57 8.60 16.67
CA LEU A 152 -10.86 7.92 16.90
C LEU A 152 -11.29 7.03 15.71
N ILE A 153 -10.35 6.46 14.99
CA ILE A 153 -10.58 5.58 13.85
C ILE A 153 -10.60 4.14 14.35
N LYS A 154 -11.77 3.48 14.25
CA LYS A 154 -11.96 2.10 14.72
C LYS A 154 -11.33 1.03 13.80
N LYS A 155 -10.90 1.43 12.59
CA LYS A 155 -10.28 0.53 11.61
C LYS A 155 -8.83 0.21 11.97
N ASN A 156 -8.38 -1.00 11.64
CA ASN A 156 -6.99 -1.39 11.87
C ASN A 156 -6.06 -0.75 10.83
N LEU A 157 -5.30 0.25 11.25
CA LEU A 157 -4.33 0.92 10.39
C LEU A 157 -3.09 0.07 10.20
N THR A 158 -2.81 -0.26 8.95
CA THR A 158 -1.61 -0.97 8.51
C THR A 158 -1.09 -0.35 7.22
N THR A 159 0.12 -0.67 6.85
CA THR A 159 0.66 -0.24 5.54
C THR A 159 -0.14 -0.82 4.36
N HIS A 160 -0.82 -1.95 4.57
CA HIS A 160 -1.76 -2.51 3.58
C HIS A 160 -3.04 -1.69 3.49
N THR A 161 -3.58 -1.23 4.63
CA THR A 161 -4.77 -0.35 4.65
C THR A 161 -4.51 0.93 3.87
N ALA A 162 -3.31 1.54 4.00
CA ALA A 162 -2.92 2.71 3.20
C ALA A 162 -3.04 2.43 1.69
N ARG A 163 -2.50 1.31 1.24
CA ARG A 163 -2.54 0.93 -0.18
C ARG A 163 -3.95 0.61 -0.68
N HIS A 164 -4.81 0.01 0.16
CA HIS A 164 -6.22 -0.20 -0.18
C HIS A 164 -6.98 1.13 -0.27
N SER A 165 -6.72 2.05 0.66
CA SER A 165 -7.31 3.40 0.64
C SER A 165 -6.91 4.19 -0.60
N TYR A 166 -5.65 4.08 -1.06
CA TYR A 166 -5.23 4.66 -2.34
C TYR A 166 -6.11 4.16 -3.48
N ALA A 167 -6.23 2.84 -3.61
CA ALA A 167 -6.97 2.26 -4.71
C ALA A 167 -8.46 2.63 -4.67
N THR A 168 -9.09 2.57 -3.49
CA THR A 168 -10.53 2.76 -3.33
C THR A 168 -10.89 4.23 -3.24
N SER A 169 -10.34 4.95 -2.26
CA SER A 169 -10.76 6.31 -1.91
C SER A 169 -10.07 7.39 -2.75
N VAL A 170 -8.78 7.17 -3.12
CA VAL A 170 -8.03 8.17 -3.89
C VAL A 170 -8.23 7.97 -5.39
N CYS A 171 -8.29 6.72 -5.88
CA CYS A 171 -8.37 6.45 -7.32
C CYS A 171 -9.81 6.13 -7.78
N LEU A 172 -10.39 5.01 -7.33
CA LEU A 172 -11.69 4.55 -7.86
C LEU A 172 -12.82 5.52 -7.54
N ALA A 173 -12.87 6.09 -6.35
CA ALA A 173 -13.86 7.10 -5.97
C ALA A 173 -13.78 8.37 -6.84
N ASN A 174 -12.62 8.67 -7.44
CA ASN A 174 -12.39 9.77 -8.35
C ASN A 174 -12.40 9.36 -9.84
N GLY A 175 -13.02 8.22 -10.18
CA GLY A 175 -13.25 7.81 -11.55
C GLY A 175 -12.04 7.22 -12.29
N VAL A 176 -10.93 6.92 -11.59
CA VAL A 176 -9.80 6.22 -12.22
C VAL A 176 -10.19 4.77 -12.46
N SER A 177 -10.03 4.27 -13.69
CA SER A 177 -10.39 2.90 -14.01
C SER A 177 -9.55 1.88 -13.24
N ILE A 178 -10.13 0.71 -12.95
CA ILE A 178 -9.46 -0.34 -12.19
C ILE A 178 -8.19 -0.86 -12.88
N GLU A 179 -8.17 -0.83 -14.22
CA GLU A 179 -7.02 -1.18 -15.04
C GLU A 179 -5.85 -0.22 -14.80
N ASN A 180 -6.13 1.09 -14.73
CA ASN A 180 -5.13 2.10 -14.46
C ASN A 180 -4.63 1.99 -13.01
N VAL A 181 -5.53 1.77 -12.06
CA VAL A 181 -5.16 1.51 -10.66
C VAL A 181 -4.26 0.27 -10.56
N ALA A 182 -4.58 -0.82 -11.26
CA ALA A 182 -3.76 -2.03 -11.29
C ALA A 182 -2.34 -1.76 -11.81
N LYS A 183 -2.21 -0.96 -12.87
CA LYS A 183 -0.92 -0.54 -13.44
C LYS A 183 -0.14 0.34 -12.46
N MET A 184 -0.78 1.34 -11.86
CA MET A 184 -0.16 2.20 -10.84
C MET A 184 0.35 1.38 -9.66
N LEU A 185 -0.41 0.40 -9.21
CA LEU A 185 -0.06 -0.50 -8.12
C LEU A 185 0.97 -1.57 -8.52
N GLY A 186 1.35 -1.70 -9.79
CA GLY A 186 2.28 -2.73 -10.27
C GLY A 186 1.76 -4.15 -10.04
N HIS A 187 0.45 -4.39 -10.22
CA HIS A 187 -0.11 -5.74 -10.17
C HIS A 187 0.30 -6.52 -11.42
N SER A 188 0.65 -7.80 -11.24
CA SER A 188 1.00 -8.69 -12.36
C SER A 188 -0.22 -9.15 -13.15
N ASN A 189 -1.41 -9.14 -12.53
CA ASN A 189 -2.68 -9.51 -13.14
C ASN A 189 -3.77 -8.59 -12.60
N ILE A 190 -4.64 -8.13 -13.48
CA ILE A 190 -5.79 -7.28 -13.16
C ILE A 190 -6.80 -7.98 -12.22
N THR A 191 -6.91 -9.31 -12.32
CA THR A 191 -7.74 -10.12 -11.42
C THR A 191 -7.41 -9.89 -9.95
N VAL A 192 -6.13 -9.61 -9.63
CA VAL A 192 -5.70 -9.26 -8.26
C VAL A 192 -6.38 -7.97 -7.79
N SER A 193 -6.63 -7.02 -8.68
CA SER A 193 -7.32 -5.77 -8.34
C SER A 193 -8.81 -6.02 -8.10
N TYR A 194 -9.47 -6.80 -8.94
CA TYR A 194 -10.89 -7.14 -8.76
C TYR A 194 -11.15 -7.91 -7.46
N THR A 195 -10.27 -8.82 -7.07
CA THR A 195 -10.45 -9.62 -5.83
C THR A 195 -10.05 -8.88 -4.55
N HIS A 196 -9.33 -7.76 -4.67
CA HIS A 196 -8.79 -7.04 -3.53
C HIS A 196 -9.36 -5.64 -3.32
N LEU A 197 -10.06 -5.10 -4.31
CA LEU A 197 -10.65 -3.77 -4.23
C LEU A 197 -12.17 -3.90 -4.13
N THR A 198 -12.72 -3.52 -3.01
CA THR A 198 -14.16 -3.29 -2.88
C THR A 198 -14.45 -1.94 -3.53
N LEU A 199 -15.32 -1.93 -4.53
CA LEU A 199 -15.86 -0.68 -5.04
C LEU A 199 -16.65 0.01 -3.92
N PRO A 200 -16.51 1.34 -3.73
CA PRO A 200 -17.43 2.05 -2.88
C PRO A 200 -18.84 1.82 -3.45
N THR A 201 -19.66 1.09 -2.72
CA THR A 201 -21.09 1.04 -3.03
C THR A 201 -21.62 2.45 -2.84
N ASN A 202 -21.87 3.16 -3.93
CA ASN A 202 -22.71 4.33 -3.87
C ASN A 202 -24.07 3.85 -3.35
N SER A 203 -24.32 4.04 -2.07
CA SER A 203 -25.67 4.09 -1.55
C SER A 203 -26.29 5.38 -2.09
N LEU A 204 -26.76 5.30 -3.35
CA LEU A 204 -27.79 6.19 -3.83
C LEU A 204 -29.07 5.80 -3.08
N VAL A 205 -29.38 6.54 -2.03
CA VAL A 205 -30.75 6.75 -1.55
C VAL A 205 -30.91 8.25 -1.37
#